data_2881b747b1387cc445d43f08901acd37
#
_entry.id   2881b747b1387cc445d43f08901acd37
#
_cell.length_a   1.000
_cell.length_b   1.000
_cell.length_c   1.000
_cell.angle_alpha   90.00
_cell.angle_beta   90.00
_cell.angle_gamma   90.00
#
_symmetry.space_group_name_H-M   'P 1'
#
loop_
_entity.id
_entity.type
_entity.pdbx_description
1 polymer ?
#
loop_
_entity_poly.entity_id
_entity_poly.type
_entity_poly.pdbx_seq_one_letter_code
_entity_poly.pdbx_strand_id
1 'polypeptide(L)'
;MNDFMSLGVHRFWKKSLINMMNPSLDKNLIDVACGTGDVGKLYLDSTHKNSKITCVDPNKGMISQGKQKLSSYKNINWVISPAEKLPFEDNKFDFYTISFGLRNTKNLNKALSEAYRVLKPGGRYLCLEFSKIQNSNLDFIYKNYSKLIPIIGQFVVGEKEPYEYLIKSIEQFINQEELIQLMKDNKFQNCSYRNFSGGIVSIHSGWKY
;
A
#
# COMPACT_ATOMS: atom_id res chain seq x y z
N MET A 1 -6.40 13.58 1.53
CA MET A 1 -5.96 13.39 0.13
C MET A 1 -6.59 12.14 -0.50
N ASN A 2 -6.42 10.94 0.05
CA ASN A 2 -6.99 9.72 -0.56
C ASN A 2 -8.53 9.71 -0.64
N ASP A 3 -9.24 10.21 0.37
CA ASP A 3 -10.71 10.30 0.36
C ASP A 3 -11.22 11.16 -0.80
N PHE A 4 -10.52 12.24 -1.08
CA PHE A 4 -10.91 13.20 -2.11
C PHE A 4 -10.66 12.65 -3.52
N MET A 5 -9.46 12.07 -3.74
CA MET A 5 -9.06 11.51 -5.03
C MET A 5 -9.90 10.31 -5.46
N SER A 6 -10.36 9.52 -4.51
CA SER A 6 -11.08 8.28 -4.79
C SER A 6 -12.57 8.36 -4.48
N LEU A 7 -13.10 9.55 -4.10
CA LEU A 7 -14.48 9.70 -3.63
C LEU A 7 -14.85 8.65 -2.58
N GLY A 8 -13.89 8.28 -1.70
CA GLY A 8 -14.06 7.25 -0.67
C GLY A 8 -13.87 5.80 -1.14
N VAL A 9 -13.70 5.55 -2.45
CA VAL A 9 -13.54 4.18 -3.01
C VAL A 9 -12.26 3.50 -2.52
N HIS A 10 -11.23 4.26 -2.11
CA HIS A 10 -10.00 3.69 -1.53
C HIS A 10 -10.27 2.80 -0.30
N ARG A 11 -11.37 3.03 0.43
CA ARG A 11 -11.78 2.17 1.55
C ARG A 11 -12.19 0.78 1.06
N PHE A 12 -12.90 0.71 -0.07
CA PHE A 12 -13.24 -0.54 -0.72
C PHE A 12 -11.98 -1.29 -1.20
N TRP A 13 -11.02 -0.58 -1.81
CA TRP A 13 -9.77 -1.20 -2.27
C TRP A 13 -8.93 -1.75 -1.10
N LYS A 14 -8.81 -1.00 0.01
CA LYS A 14 -8.14 -1.48 1.22
C LYS A 14 -8.85 -2.68 1.84
N LYS A 15 -10.19 -2.70 1.85
CA LYS A 15 -10.96 -3.87 2.29
C LYS A 15 -10.74 -5.07 1.38
N SER A 16 -10.67 -4.84 0.06
CA SER A 16 -10.35 -5.88 -0.92
C SER A 16 -8.94 -6.45 -0.71
N LEU A 17 -7.96 -5.62 -0.33
CA LEU A 17 -6.61 -6.05 0.02
C LEU A 17 -6.65 -7.04 1.21
N ILE A 18 -7.37 -6.71 2.27
CA ILE A 18 -7.52 -7.60 3.43
C ILE A 18 -8.25 -8.90 3.07
N ASN A 19 -9.31 -8.81 2.26
CA ASN A 19 -10.02 -10.01 1.80
C ASN A 19 -9.12 -10.93 0.96
N MET A 20 -8.28 -10.35 0.08
CA MET A 20 -7.32 -11.12 -0.72
C MET A 20 -6.19 -11.71 0.14
N MET A 21 -5.82 -11.05 1.21
CA MET A 21 -4.86 -11.58 2.19
C MET A 21 -5.41 -12.84 2.87
N ASN A 22 -6.72 -12.90 3.11
CA ASN A 22 -7.40 -13.97 3.85
C ASN A 22 -6.72 -14.21 5.21
N PRO A 23 -6.73 -13.20 6.10
CA PRO A 23 -5.98 -13.27 7.34
C PRO A 23 -6.54 -14.36 8.27
N SER A 24 -5.65 -15.17 8.81
CA SER A 24 -5.97 -16.12 9.89
C SER A 24 -5.50 -15.58 11.24
N LEU A 25 -6.03 -16.14 12.34
CA LEU A 25 -5.59 -15.83 13.68
C LEU A 25 -4.10 -16.17 13.87
N ASP A 26 -3.45 -15.49 14.80
CA ASP A 26 -2.05 -15.70 15.20
C ASP A 26 -1.00 -15.41 14.10
N LYS A 27 -1.37 -14.69 13.07
CA LYS A 27 -0.45 -14.25 12.04
C LYS A 27 0.04 -12.81 12.29
N ASN A 28 1.30 -12.57 11.97
CA ASN A 28 1.94 -11.27 12.10
C ASN A 28 1.96 -10.54 10.76
N LEU A 29 1.34 -9.36 10.71
CA LEU A 29 1.39 -8.46 9.57
C LEU A 29 2.43 -7.36 9.79
N ILE A 30 3.19 -7.03 8.74
CA ILE A 30 3.87 -5.74 8.62
C ILE A 30 3.16 -4.91 7.53
N ASP A 31 2.74 -3.69 7.89
CA ASP A 31 2.14 -2.72 6.98
C ASP A 31 3.12 -1.56 6.79
N VAL A 32 3.72 -1.47 5.60
CA VAL A 32 4.77 -0.50 5.26
C VAL A 32 4.19 0.65 4.45
N ALA A 33 4.70 1.86 4.67
CA ALA A 33 4.07 3.11 4.26
C ALA A 33 2.61 3.18 4.78
N CYS A 34 2.44 2.82 6.05
CA CYS A 34 1.14 2.62 6.67
C CYS A 34 0.34 3.91 6.87
N GLY A 35 0.99 5.07 6.78
CA GLY A 35 0.37 6.36 7.08
C GLY A 35 -0.20 6.38 8.50
N THR A 36 -1.51 6.60 8.62
CA THR A 36 -2.23 6.60 9.91
C THR A 36 -2.77 5.23 10.32
N GLY A 37 -2.36 4.14 9.65
CA GLY A 37 -2.65 2.75 10.04
C GLY A 37 -4.01 2.21 9.62
N ASP A 38 -4.58 2.70 8.51
CA ASP A 38 -5.91 2.24 8.06
C ASP A 38 -5.95 0.75 7.71
N VAL A 39 -4.91 0.24 7.02
CA VAL A 39 -4.80 -1.19 6.68
C VAL A 39 -4.63 -2.02 7.94
N GLY A 40 -3.79 -1.52 8.87
CA GLY A 40 -3.61 -2.14 10.17
C GLY A 40 -4.88 -2.28 10.97
N LYS A 41 -5.71 -1.21 10.99
CA LYS A 41 -7.02 -1.26 11.61
C LYS A 41 -7.92 -2.33 10.99
N LEU A 42 -8.04 -2.33 9.66
CA LEU A 42 -8.85 -3.31 8.93
C LEU A 42 -8.39 -4.75 9.20
N TYR A 43 -7.08 -4.98 9.26
CA TYR A 43 -6.51 -6.29 9.59
C TYR A 43 -6.90 -6.73 11.00
N LEU A 44 -6.72 -5.87 12.01
CA LEU A 44 -7.09 -6.20 13.40
C LEU A 44 -8.58 -6.42 13.56
N ASP A 45 -9.40 -5.63 12.89
CA ASP A 45 -10.86 -5.82 12.92
C ASP A 45 -11.28 -7.17 12.28
N SER A 46 -10.57 -7.61 11.21
CA SER A 46 -10.85 -8.89 10.55
C SER A 46 -10.37 -10.11 11.33
N THR A 47 -9.42 -9.94 12.25
CA THR A 47 -8.87 -11.01 13.10
C THR A 47 -9.34 -10.91 14.55
N HIS A 48 -10.46 -10.24 14.79
CA HIS A 48 -11.03 -10.03 16.12
C HIS A 48 -10.03 -9.47 17.14
N LYS A 49 -9.09 -8.63 16.68
CA LYS A 49 -8.02 -7.96 17.47
C LYS A 49 -7.02 -8.90 18.14
N ASN A 50 -6.99 -10.19 17.79
CA ASN A 50 -6.08 -11.16 18.39
C ASN A 50 -4.69 -11.22 17.72
N SER A 51 -4.60 -10.75 16.47
CA SER A 51 -3.34 -10.71 15.72
C SER A 51 -2.47 -9.52 16.10
N LYS A 52 -1.18 -9.59 15.76
CA LYS A 52 -0.22 -8.49 15.94
C LYS A 52 0.09 -7.84 14.61
N ILE A 53 0.26 -6.53 14.63
CA ILE A 53 0.67 -5.77 13.46
C ILE A 53 1.84 -4.84 13.79
N THR A 54 2.75 -4.70 12.84
CA THR A 54 3.77 -3.67 12.84
C THR A 54 3.48 -2.67 11.72
N CYS A 55 3.19 -1.44 12.09
CA CYS A 55 2.96 -0.30 11.20
C CYS A 55 4.26 0.48 11.02
N VAL A 56 4.73 0.61 9.79
CA VAL A 56 6.00 1.28 9.44
C VAL A 56 5.74 2.43 8.49
N ASP A 57 6.25 3.60 8.81
CA ASP A 57 6.20 4.77 7.93
C ASP A 57 7.40 5.68 8.19
N PRO A 58 8.05 6.28 7.16
CA PRO A 58 9.15 7.21 7.37
C PRO A 58 8.69 8.56 7.95
N ASN A 59 7.40 8.89 7.85
CA ASN A 59 6.85 10.16 8.31
C ASN A 59 6.41 10.08 9.78
N LYS A 60 7.19 10.75 10.65
CA LYS A 60 6.91 10.84 12.10
C LYS A 60 5.51 11.40 12.41
N GLY A 61 5.05 12.38 11.62
CA GLY A 61 3.72 13.00 11.80
C GLY A 61 2.60 11.98 11.55
N MET A 62 2.72 11.17 10.49
CA MET A 62 1.76 10.10 10.20
C MET A 62 1.72 9.05 11.32
N ILE A 63 2.87 8.61 11.81
CA ILE A 63 2.97 7.68 12.94
C ILE A 63 2.32 8.27 14.20
N SER A 64 2.58 9.54 14.51
CA SER A 64 1.98 10.20 15.67
C SER A 64 0.46 10.26 15.58
N GLN A 65 -0.09 10.68 14.44
CA GLN A 65 -1.53 10.70 14.19
C GLN A 65 -2.14 9.29 14.24
N GLY A 66 -1.43 8.28 13.69
CA GLY A 66 -1.86 6.89 13.73
C GLY A 66 -1.98 6.36 15.15
N LYS A 67 -0.97 6.60 15.99
CA LYS A 67 -0.99 6.25 17.42
C LYS A 67 -2.17 6.87 18.17
N GLN A 68 -2.47 8.15 17.92
CA GLN A 68 -3.60 8.83 18.53
C GLN A 68 -4.93 8.23 18.05
N LYS A 69 -5.09 8.09 16.72
CA LYS A 69 -6.31 7.56 16.07
C LYS A 69 -6.64 6.13 16.50
N LEU A 70 -5.62 5.28 16.66
CA LEU A 70 -5.75 3.87 16.97
C LEU A 70 -5.34 3.53 18.42
N SER A 71 -5.43 4.46 19.35
CA SER A 71 -5.05 4.32 20.75
C SER A 71 -5.77 3.18 21.50
N SER A 72 -6.98 2.83 21.05
CA SER A 72 -7.74 1.68 21.59
C SER A 72 -7.23 0.31 21.15
N TYR A 73 -6.35 0.25 20.13
CA TYR A 73 -5.75 -0.99 19.63
C TYR A 73 -4.38 -1.22 20.27
N LYS A 74 -4.27 -2.17 21.18
CA LYS A 74 -3.01 -2.43 21.92
C LYS A 74 -2.00 -3.29 21.14
N ASN A 75 -2.42 -3.96 20.08
CA ASN A 75 -1.62 -4.92 19.34
C ASN A 75 -0.89 -4.30 18.12
N ILE A 76 -0.68 -2.98 18.13
CA ILE A 76 0.02 -2.26 17.06
C ILE A 76 1.40 -1.83 17.54
N ASN A 77 2.43 -2.31 16.87
CA ASN A 77 3.79 -1.79 17.01
C ASN A 77 4.04 -0.73 15.92
N TRP A 78 4.50 0.47 16.31
CA TRP A 78 4.73 1.58 15.41
C TRP A 78 6.21 1.86 15.25
N VAL A 79 6.72 1.84 14.01
CA VAL A 79 8.15 1.99 13.71
C VAL A 79 8.33 3.07 12.64
N ILE A 80 9.34 3.95 12.83
CA ILE A 80 9.71 4.97 11.85
C ILE A 80 10.87 4.42 11.02
N SER A 81 10.60 4.06 9.75
CA SER A 81 11.62 3.57 8.83
C SER A 81 11.15 3.67 7.39
N PRO A 82 12.05 3.86 6.40
CA PRO A 82 11.73 3.70 5.00
C PRO A 82 11.58 2.22 4.63
N ALA A 83 10.86 1.95 3.54
CA ALA A 83 10.64 0.59 3.03
C ALA A 83 11.93 -0.11 2.58
N GLU A 84 12.93 0.66 2.19
CA GLU A 84 14.22 0.19 1.69
C GLU A 84 15.22 -0.26 2.79
N LYS A 85 14.85 -0.06 4.06
CA LYS A 85 15.70 -0.46 5.20
C LYS A 85 14.83 -0.71 6.43
N LEU A 86 14.34 -1.92 6.57
CA LEU A 86 13.47 -2.32 7.67
C LEU A 86 14.29 -2.80 8.86
N PRO A 87 14.07 -2.26 10.08
CA PRO A 87 14.85 -2.62 11.27
C PRO A 87 14.35 -3.92 11.91
N PHE A 88 14.21 -4.96 11.10
CA PHE A 88 13.72 -6.27 11.54
C PHE A 88 14.63 -7.38 11.04
N GLU A 89 14.64 -8.49 11.77
CA GLU A 89 15.29 -9.73 11.38
C GLU A 89 14.61 -10.35 10.14
N ASP A 90 15.32 -11.23 9.48
CA ASP A 90 14.81 -12.06 8.39
C ASP A 90 13.69 -12.97 8.88
N ASN A 91 12.76 -13.32 8.01
CA ASN A 91 11.73 -14.34 8.27
C ASN A 91 10.85 -14.07 9.51
N LYS A 92 10.42 -12.83 9.70
CA LYS A 92 9.69 -12.41 10.90
C LYS A 92 8.17 -12.35 10.70
N PHE A 93 7.70 -11.98 9.51
CA PHE A 93 6.30 -11.68 9.24
C PHE A 93 5.66 -12.73 8.34
N ASP A 94 4.38 -13.00 8.58
CA ASP A 94 3.57 -13.90 7.75
C ASP A 94 2.97 -13.15 6.55
N PHE A 95 2.64 -11.87 6.75
CA PHE A 95 2.12 -10.98 5.71
C PHE A 95 2.90 -9.68 5.66
N TYR A 96 3.05 -9.16 4.44
CA TYR A 96 3.58 -7.83 4.16
C TYR A 96 2.58 -7.08 3.31
N THR A 97 2.19 -5.88 3.72
CA THR A 97 1.38 -4.98 2.90
C THR A 97 2.09 -3.66 2.66
N ILE A 98 1.84 -3.09 1.50
CA ILE A 98 2.16 -1.71 1.17
C ILE A 98 0.99 -1.14 0.34
N SER A 99 0.40 -0.03 0.81
CA SER A 99 -0.79 0.55 0.18
C SER A 99 -0.56 2.02 -0.18
N PHE A 100 -0.55 2.33 -1.48
CA PHE A 100 -0.33 3.67 -2.03
C PHE A 100 0.98 4.32 -1.60
N GLY A 101 1.99 3.48 -1.32
CA GLY A 101 3.29 3.89 -0.82
C GLY A 101 4.47 3.44 -1.66
N LEU A 102 4.32 2.36 -2.43
CA LEU A 102 5.43 1.78 -3.19
C LEU A 102 6.00 2.77 -4.23
N ARG A 103 5.13 3.52 -4.92
CA ARG A 103 5.55 4.54 -5.90
C ARG A 103 6.39 5.67 -5.31
N ASN A 104 6.33 5.88 -3.99
CA ASN A 104 7.06 6.94 -3.28
C ASN A 104 8.42 6.45 -2.74
N THR A 105 8.77 5.19 -2.93
CA THR A 105 10.07 4.65 -2.52
C THR A 105 11.17 5.16 -3.45
N LYS A 106 12.34 5.41 -2.90
CA LYS A 106 13.51 5.89 -3.67
C LYS A 106 14.09 4.78 -4.55
N ASN A 107 13.91 3.52 -4.15
CA ASN A 107 14.43 2.36 -4.85
C ASN A 107 13.50 1.17 -4.69
N LEU A 108 12.74 0.88 -5.76
CA LEU A 108 11.77 -0.22 -5.81
C LEU A 108 12.41 -1.58 -5.53
N ASN A 109 13.59 -1.86 -6.12
CA ASN A 109 14.30 -3.12 -5.90
C ASN A 109 14.67 -3.33 -4.43
N LYS A 110 15.21 -2.30 -3.77
CA LYS A 110 15.55 -2.38 -2.35
C LYS A 110 14.30 -2.58 -1.49
N ALA A 111 13.21 -1.88 -1.79
CA ALA A 111 11.96 -2.04 -1.06
C ALA A 111 11.39 -3.46 -1.19
N LEU A 112 11.42 -4.04 -2.40
CA LEU A 112 10.97 -5.41 -2.64
C LEU A 112 11.91 -6.45 -2.03
N SER A 113 13.23 -6.23 -2.09
CA SER A 113 14.23 -7.08 -1.44
C SER A 113 14.05 -7.12 0.08
N GLU A 114 13.81 -5.97 0.71
CA GLU A 114 13.51 -5.89 2.15
C GLU A 114 12.17 -6.57 2.49
N ALA A 115 11.14 -6.39 1.66
CA ALA A 115 9.87 -7.08 1.82
C ALA A 115 10.05 -8.60 1.76
N TYR A 116 10.83 -9.10 0.80
CA TYR A 116 11.16 -10.52 0.70
C TYR A 116 11.96 -11.00 1.92
N ARG A 117 12.96 -10.23 2.35
CA ARG A 117 13.83 -10.59 3.48
C ARG A 117 13.04 -10.79 4.78
N VAL A 118 12.16 -9.85 5.12
CA VAL A 118 11.43 -9.88 6.39
C VAL A 118 10.24 -10.84 6.40
N LEU A 119 9.78 -11.31 5.24
CA LEU A 119 8.74 -12.34 5.16
C LEU A 119 9.30 -13.71 5.51
N LYS A 120 8.51 -14.52 6.21
CA LYS A 120 8.80 -15.94 6.45
C LYS A 120 8.67 -16.75 5.16
N PRO A 121 9.32 -17.91 5.03
CA PRO A 121 8.93 -18.92 4.04
C PRO A 121 7.43 -19.23 4.18
N GLY A 122 6.69 -19.26 3.04
CA GLY A 122 5.23 -19.33 3.03
C GLY A 122 4.53 -17.99 3.31
N GLY A 123 5.28 -16.90 3.53
CA GLY A 123 4.74 -15.57 3.74
C GLY A 123 4.30 -14.90 2.44
N ARG A 124 3.35 -14.00 2.55
CA ARG A 124 2.70 -13.36 1.39
C ARG A 124 2.90 -11.85 1.36
N TYR A 125 3.38 -11.36 0.24
CA TYR A 125 3.46 -9.94 -0.10
C TYR A 125 2.19 -9.49 -0.82
N LEU A 126 1.64 -8.33 -0.45
CA LEU A 126 0.52 -7.70 -1.14
C LEU A 126 0.80 -6.18 -1.29
N CYS A 127 0.65 -5.68 -2.51
CA CYS A 127 0.80 -4.27 -2.84
C CYS A 127 -0.48 -3.74 -3.48
N LEU A 128 -1.11 -2.77 -2.85
CA LEU A 128 -2.21 -1.99 -3.43
C LEU A 128 -1.64 -0.66 -3.92
N GLU A 129 -1.69 -0.43 -5.23
CA GLU A 129 -1.13 0.81 -5.81
C GLU A 129 -1.94 1.26 -7.03
N PHE A 130 -1.84 2.56 -7.33
CA PHE A 130 -2.31 3.07 -8.61
C PHE A 130 -1.58 2.39 -9.77
N SER A 131 -2.28 2.20 -10.86
CA SER A 131 -1.76 1.43 -11.99
C SER A 131 -2.14 2.06 -13.33
N LYS A 132 -1.63 1.50 -14.42
CA LYS A 132 -1.91 2.00 -15.77
C LYS A 132 -3.22 1.40 -16.27
N ILE A 133 -4.14 2.27 -16.68
CA ILE A 133 -5.42 1.87 -17.26
C ILE A 133 -5.16 1.30 -18.66
N GLN A 134 -5.57 0.05 -18.88
CA GLN A 134 -5.34 -0.64 -20.14
C GLN A 134 -6.38 -0.26 -21.22
N ASN A 135 -7.57 0.18 -20.82
CA ASN A 135 -8.62 0.60 -21.73
C ASN A 135 -8.45 2.07 -22.11
N SER A 136 -8.19 2.34 -23.39
CA SER A 136 -7.92 3.69 -23.91
C SER A 136 -9.02 4.71 -23.62
N ASN A 137 -10.29 4.30 -23.67
CA ASN A 137 -11.42 5.18 -23.39
C ASN A 137 -11.50 5.56 -21.90
N LEU A 138 -11.30 4.58 -21.02
CA LEU A 138 -11.25 4.83 -19.58
C LEU A 138 -10.01 5.65 -19.20
N ASP A 139 -8.87 5.41 -19.83
CA ASP A 139 -7.64 6.17 -19.61
C ASP A 139 -7.82 7.64 -20.00
N PHE A 140 -8.47 7.91 -21.14
CA PHE A 140 -8.78 9.26 -21.58
C PHE A 140 -9.71 9.99 -20.58
N ILE A 141 -10.76 9.32 -20.11
CA ILE A 141 -11.69 9.88 -19.11
C ILE A 141 -10.96 10.15 -17.79
N TYR A 142 -10.16 9.19 -17.34
CA TYR A 142 -9.40 9.32 -16.09
C TYR A 142 -8.35 10.43 -16.16
N LYS A 143 -7.60 10.55 -17.26
CA LYS A 143 -6.63 11.63 -17.48
C LYS A 143 -7.28 13.02 -17.47
N ASN A 144 -8.45 13.16 -18.07
CA ASN A 144 -9.17 14.43 -18.03
C ASN A 144 -9.72 14.74 -16.63
N TYR A 145 -10.25 13.74 -15.93
CA TYR A 145 -10.66 13.88 -14.53
C TYR A 145 -9.47 14.24 -13.62
N SER A 146 -8.35 13.57 -13.77
CA SER A 146 -7.15 13.81 -12.94
C SER A 146 -6.59 15.22 -13.09
N LYS A 147 -6.70 15.86 -14.27
CA LYS A 147 -6.31 17.26 -14.48
C LYS A 147 -7.16 18.25 -13.68
N LEU A 148 -8.40 17.91 -13.36
CA LEU A 148 -9.30 18.75 -12.56
C LEU A 148 -9.02 18.64 -11.06
N ILE A 149 -8.40 17.55 -10.61
CA ILE A 149 -8.17 17.26 -9.17
C ILE A 149 -7.31 18.32 -8.48
N PRO A 150 -6.17 18.80 -9.05
CA PRO A 150 -5.38 19.86 -8.41
C PRO A 150 -6.16 21.17 -8.29
N ILE A 151 -6.98 21.49 -9.28
CA ILE A 151 -7.82 22.70 -9.28
C ILE A 151 -8.87 22.62 -8.16
N ILE A 152 -9.53 21.47 -8.06
CA ILE A 152 -10.52 21.23 -7.01
C ILE A 152 -9.81 21.20 -5.63
N GLY A 153 -8.61 20.57 -5.53
CA GLY A 153 -7.81 20.56 -4.31
C GLY A 153 -7.45 21.94 -3.81
N GLN A 154 -7.08 22.86 -4.70
CA GLN A 154 -6.81 24.24 -4.36
C GLN A 154 -8.04 24.98 -3.79
N PHE A 155 -9.22 24.73 -4.35
CA PHE A 155 -10.46 25.36 -3.86
C PHE A 155 -10.96 24.79 -2.52
N VAL A 156 -10.72 23.49 -2.25
CA VAL A 156 -11.29 22.80 -1.09
C VAL A 156 -10.32 22.76 0.10
N VAL A 157 -9.01 22.57 -0.17
CA VAL A 157 -7.99 22.37 0.87
C VAL A 157 -6.98 23.52 0.90
N GLY A 158 -6.98 24.38 -0.10
CA GLY A 158 -6.04 25.51 -0.22
C GLY A 158 -4.66 25.14 -0.72
N GLU A 159 -4.41 23.87 -1.07
CA GLU A 159 -3.10 23.36 -1.49
C GLU A 159 -3.21 22.63 -2.83
N LYS A 160 -2.36 22.98 -3.79
CA LYS A 160 -2.28 22.38 -5.12
C LYS A 160 -1.13 21.37 -5.24
N GLU A 161 0.02 21.67 -4.65
CA GLU A 161 1.25 20.90 -4.77
C GLU A 161 1.13 19.41 -4.41
N PRO A 162 0.45 18.99 -3.31
CA PRO A 162 0.31 17.58 -2.98
C PRO A 162 -0.44 16.77 -4.04
N TYR A 163 -1.38 17.41 -4.74
CA TYR A 163 -2.17 16.77 -5.79
C TYR A 163 -1.40 16.65 -7.11
N GLU A 164 -0.61 17.68 -7.47
CA GLU A 164 0.29 17.62 -8.63
C GLU A 164 1.36 16.54 -8.42
N TYR A 165 1.95 16.47 -7.23
CA TYR A 165 2.89 15.41 -6.88
C TYR A 165 2.27 14.02 -7.02
N LEU A 166 1.02 13.86 -6.52
CA LEU A 166 0.31 12.58 -6.60
C LEU A 166 0.12 12.14 -8.06
N ILE A 167 -0.38 13.03 -8.94
CA ILE A 167 -0.59 12.74 -10.36
C ILE A 167 0.74 12.38 -11.02
N LYS A 168 1.77 13.19 -10.82
CA LYS A 168 3.10 12.94 -11.38
C LYS A 168 3.68 11.60 -10.91
N SER A 169 3.53 11.27 -9.63
CA SER A 169 4.03 9.99 -9.09
C SER A 169 3.28 8.79 -9.67
N ILE A 170 1.98 8.90 -9.94
CA ILE A 170 1.19 7.86 -10.61
C ILE A 170 1.63 7.70 -12.07
N GLU A 171 1.83 8.80 -12.79
CA GLU A 171 2.27 8.78 -14.19
C GLU A 171 3.67 8.16 -14.36
N GLN A 172 4.56 8.39 -13.41
CA GLN A 172 5.93 7.88 -13.43
C GLN A 172 6.05 6.44 -12.91
N PHE A 173 5.01 5.93 -12.24
CA PHE A 173 5.07 4.59 -11.68
C PHE A 173 5.00 3.52 -12.78
N ILE A 174 5.66 2.40 -12.54
CA ILE A 174 5.70 1.25 -13.46
C ILE A 174 4.30 0.64 -13.63
N ASN A 175 4.10 -0.06 -14.74
CA ASN A 175 2.84 -0.76 -15.00
C ASN A 175 2.75 -2.09 -14.25
N GLN A 176 1.60 -2.76 -14.37
CA GLN A 176 1.31 -4.00 -13.63
C GLN A 176 2.28 -5.13 -13.96
N GLU A 177 2.58 -5.33 -15.24
CA GLU A 177 3.48 -6.40 -15.69
C GLU A 177 4.93 -6.14 -15.30
N GLU A 178 5.37 -4.88 -15.39
CA GLU A 178 6.69 -4.46 -14.93
C GLU A 178 6.87 -4.70 -13.43
N LEU A 179 5.82 -4.45 -12.62
CA LEU A 179 5.87 -4.74 -11.19
C LEU A 179 5.91 -6.26 -10.92
N ILE A 180 5.14 -7.06 -11.67
CA ILE A 180 5.23 -8.53 -11.60
C ILE A 180 6.65 -9.01 -11.89
N GLN A 181 7.27 -8.48 -12.97
CA GLN A 181 8.63 -8.88 -13.31
C GLN A 181 9.62 -8.51 -12.21
N LEU A 182 9.51 -7.28 -11.69
CA LEU A 182 10.35 -6.79 -10.59
C LEU A 182 10.17 -7.62 -9.30
N MET A 183 8.96 -8.08 -9.01
CA MET A 183 8.70 -8.99 -7.89
C MET A 183 9.41 -10.34 -8.11
N LYS A 184 9.33 -10.92 -9.32
CA LYS A 184 10.03 -12.17 -9.68
C LYS A 184 11.54 -12.03 -9.56
N ASP A 185 12.11 -10.92 -10.03
CA ASP A 185 13.53 -10.59 -9.92
C ASP A 185 13.99 -10.51 -8.45
N ASN A 186 13.07 -10.11 -7.55
CA ASN A 186 13.25 -10.12 -6.09
C ASN A 186 12.80 -11.43 -5.44
N LYS A 187 12.78 -12.56 -6.19
CA LYS A 187 12.56 -13.93 -5.73
C LYS A 187 11.13 -14.29 -5.32
N PHE A 188 10.17 -13.37 -5.44
CA PHE A 188 8.78 -13.73 -5.20
C PHE A 188 8.27 -14.72 -6.24
N GLN A 189 7.48 -15.68 -5.81
CA GLN A 189 6.86 -16.71 -6.65
C GLN A 189 5.34 -16.55 -6.66
N ASN A 190 4.68 -17.22 -7.59
CA ASN A 190 3.23 -17.15 -7.78
C ASN A 190 2.73 -15.70 -7.83
N CYS A 191 3.52 -14.84 -8.51
CA CYS A 191 3.21 -13.43 -8.67
C CYS A 191 1.99 -13.25 -9.57
N SER A 192 1.02 -12.48 -9.11
CA SER A 192 -0.19 -12.15 -9.84
C SER A 192 -0.68 -10.78 -9.46
N TYR A 193 -1.55 -10.19 -10.29
CA TYR A 193 -2.27 -8.97 -9.92
C TYR A 193 -3.74 -9.05 -10.26
N ARG A 194 -4.52 -8.21 -9.63
CA ARG A 194 -5.94 -8.01 -9.91
C ARG A 194 -6.24 -6.53 -10.01
N ASN A 195 -6.82 -6.12 -11.14
CA ASN A 195 -7.27 -4.76 -11.38
C ASN A 195 -8.60 -4.46 -10.68
N PHE A 196 -8.72 -3.23 -10.20
CA PHE A 196 -9.94 -2.66 -9.62
C PHE A 196 -10.28 -1.34 -10.31
N SER A 197 -11.57 -1.00 -10.33
CA SER A 197 -12.06 0.25 -10.92
C SER A 197 -11.54 0.47 -12.35
N GLY A 198 -11.64 -0.55 -13.20
CA GLY A 198 -11.19 -0.47 -14.59
C GLY A 198 -9.67 -0.39 -14.78
N GLY A 199 -8.87 -0.70 -13.75
CA GLY A 199 -7.42 -0.63 -13.81
C GLY A 199 -6.81 0.64 -13.21
N ILE A 200 -7.62 1.51 -12.60
CA ILE A 200 -7.13 2.69 -11.86
C ILE A 200 -6.19 2.27 -10.74
N VAL A 201 -6.50 1.17 -10.06
CA VAL A 201 -5.64 0.56 -9.07
C VAL A 201 -5.52 -0.94 -9.32
N SER A 202 -4.42 -1.53 -8.85
CA SER A 202 -4.22 -2.97 -8.83
C SER A 202 -3.72 -3.44 -7.47
N ILE A 203 -4.06 -4.68 -7.13
CA ILE A 203 -3.48 -5.40 -6.00
C ILE A 203 -2.57 -6.47 -6.58
N HIS A 204 -1.27 -6.33 -6.35
CA HIS A 204 -0.26 -7.33 -6.66
C HIS A 204 -0.06 -8.26 -5.47
N SER A 205 0.20 -9.51 -5.74
CA SER A 205 0.45 -10.55 -4.73
C SER A 205 1.59 -11.45 -5.17
N GLY A 206 2.46 -11.80 -4.24
CA GLY A 206 3.55 -12.76 -4.43
C GLY A 206 3.87 -13.48 -3.13
N TRP A 207 4.54 -14.63 -3.22
CA TRP A 207 4.85 -15.49 -2.10
C TRP A 207 6.36 -15.68 -1.97
N LYS A 208 6.84 -15.82 -0.75
CA LYS A 208 8.17 -16.31 -0.44
C LYS A 208 8.11 -17.81 -0.17
N TYR A 209 8.90 -18.59 -0.90
CA TYR A 209 9.11 -20.02 -0.68
C TYR A 209 10.56 -20.30 -0.33
#